data_0be279f90e5549231b294fe2d6ed585c
#
_entry.id   0be279f90e5549231b294fe2d6ed585c
#
_cell.length_a   1.000
_cell.length_b   1.000
_cell.length_c   1.000
_cell.angle_alpha   90.00
_cell.angle_beta   90.00
_cell.angle_gamma   90.00
#
_symmetry.space_group_name_H-M   'P 1'
#
loop_
_entity.id
_entity.type
_entity.pdbx_description
1 polymer ?
#
loop_
_entity_poly.entity_id
_entity_poly.type
_entity_poly.pdbx_seq_one_letter_code
_entity_poly.pdbx_strand_id
1 'polypeptide(L)'
;MRFAERALPLIALLLLGGCSTLSGTVQAVKDAVVTPVANAIAPANAASAPAVTAGEPAKKAEPVVLAPVDPNAQRAYDNALRALRAGRHDEAEKALKALTQSHPDLGGPHANLGILYRQAGKLPESVAALEKAVAASPQQALFHNQLGISQRAAGQFQKARTAYERAIELDANYAAPVLNLGILNDLYLADNARALELYDRYMAMTGGKDAAVAKWATELKNRKPDKLLTKKEQS
;
A
#
# COMPACT_ATOMS: atom_id res chain seq x y z
N MET A 1 -13.66 66.18 28.80
CA MET A 1 -13.82 66.59 27.38
C MET A 1 -13.74 65.33 26.50
N ARG A 2 -14.72 65.18 25.66
CA ARG A 2 -15.01 64.01 24.81
C ARG A 2 -13.98 63.95 23.68
N PHE A 3 -13.50 62.75 23.31
CA PHE A 3 -13.12 62.46 21.94
C PHE A 3 -13.50 61.03 21.56
N ALA A 4 -14.14 60.99 20.45
CA ALA A 4 -14.88 59.91 19.86
C ALA A 4 -14.00 58.81 19.26
N GLU A 5 -14.53 57.61 19.35
CA GLU A 5 -14.15 56.42 18.58
C GLU A 5 -14.32 56.63 17.07
N ARG A 6 -13.36 56.23 16.30
CA ARG A 6 -13.55 55.91 14.88
C ARG A 6 -12.94 54.54 14.59
N ALA A 7 -13.81 53.58 14.53
CA ALA A 7 -13.55 52.26 14.01
C ALA A 7 -13.28 52.33 12.50
N LEU A 8 -12.18 51.75 12.04
CA LEU A 8 -11.91 51.46 10.65
C LEU A 8 -12.19 49.96 10.39
N PRO A 9 -12.91 49.61 9.33
CA PRO A 9 -13.18 48.24 9.02
C PRO A 9 -11.93 47.60 8.37
N LEU A 10 -11.48 46.51 8.95
CA LEU A 10 -10.54 45.55 8.37
C LEU A 10 -11.20 44.88 7.17
N ILE A 11 -10.77 45.21 5.96
CA ILE A 11 -11.06 44.44 4.76
C ILE A 11 -10.17 43.22 4.80
N ALA A 12 -10.73 42.10 5.26
CA ALA A 12 -10.13 40.77 5.11
C ALA A 12 -10.25 40.36 3.64
N LEU A 13 -9.17 40.49 2.89
CA LEU A 13 -9.06 39.94 1.54
C LEU A 13 -8.90 38.43 1.65
N LEU A 14 -10.00 37.67 1.48
CA LEU A 14 -10.04 36.23 1.32
C LEU A 14 -9.40 35.87 -0.03
N LEU A 15 -8.11 35.52 -0.01
CA LEU A 15 -7.49 34.74 -1.07
C LEU A 15 -7.81 33.25 -0.84
N LEU A 16 -9.03 32.87 -1.13
CA LEU A 16 -9.44 31.48 -1.31
C LEU A 16 -9.34 31.16 -2.81
N GLY A 17 -8.24 30.60 -3.19
CA GLY A 17 -8.07 30.08 -4.54
C GLY A 17 -6.87 29.16 -4.64
N GLY A 18 -7.09 27.85 -4.54
CA GLY A 18 -6.14 26.90 -5.09
C GLY A 18 -5.53 25.83 -4.19
N CYS A 19 -6.32 25.14 -3.33
CA CYS A 19 -5.84 23.92 -2.69
C CYS A 19 -6.89 22.79 -2.59
N SER A 20 -7.91 22.79 -3.43
CA SER A 20 -8.97 21.77 -3.33
C SER A 20 -8.76 20.52 -4.18
N THR A 21 -7.73 20.47 -5.03
CA THR A 21 -7.50 19.30 -5.91
C THR A 21 -6.60 18.22 -5.31
N LEU A 22 -5.72 18.57 -4.37
CA LEU A 22 -4.83 17.59 -3.71
C LEU A 22 -5.52 16.82 -2.58
N SER A 23 -6.54 17.39 -1.95
CA SER A 23 -7.24 16.76 -0.82
C SER A 23 -8.09 15.55 -1.25
N GLY A 24 -8.70 15.60 -2.43
CA GLY A 24 -9.53 14.49 -2.95
C GLY A 24 -8.71 13.26 -3.35
N THR A 25 -7.51 13.46 -3.91
CA THR A 25 -6.63 12.35 -4.31
C THR A 25 -6.02 11.65 -3.11
N VAL A 26 -5.69 12.39 -2.04
CA VAL A 26 -5.16 11.81 -0.79
C VAL A 26 -6.22 10.99 -0.06
N GLN A 27 -7.48 11.37 -0.12
CA GLN A 27 -8.57 10.62 0.52
C GLN A 27 -8.87 9.33 -0.22
N ALA A 28 -8.92 9.34 -1.57
CA ALA A 28 -9.09 8.13 -2.37
C ALA A 28 -7.97 7.09 -2.16
N VAL A 29 -6.74 7.55 -1.92
CA VAL A 29 -5.60 6.69 -1.56
C VAL A 29 -5.71 6.13 -0.13
N LYS A 30 -6.38 6.84 0.79
CA LYS A 30 -6.64 6.35 2.16
C LYS A 30 -7.72 5.26 2.19
N ASP A 31 -8.76 5.39 1.39
CA ASP A 31 -9.91 4.48 1.41
C ASP A 31 -9.64 3.16 0.65
N ALA A 32 -8.70 3.14 -0.29
CA ALA A 32 -8.35 1.94 -1.07
C ALA A 32 -7.52 0.88 -0.30
N VAL A 33 -7.20 1.10 1.00
CA VAL A 33 -6.11 0.38 1.67
C VAL A 33 -6.53 -0.38 2.93
N VAL A 34 -7.79 -0.38 3.33
CA VAL A 34 -8.20 -0.99 4.61
C VAL A 34 -8.98 -2.28 4.41
N THR A 35 -8.36 -3.29 3.82
CA THR A 35 -8.84 -4.66 4.02
C THR A 35 -7.91 -5.34 5.03
N PRO A 36 -8.44 -5.83 6.18
CA PRO A 36 -7.67 -6.68 7.07
C PRO A 36 -7.17 -7.90 6.30
N VAL A 37 -5.91 -8.27 6.52
CA VAL A 37 -5.32 -9.49 5.95
C VAL A 37 -5.97 -10.70 6.64
N ALA A 38 -7.17 -11.06 6.20
CA ALA A 38 -7.98 -12.09 6.85
C ALA A 38 -7.47 -13.52 6.61
N ASN A 39 -6.62 -13.76 5.60
CA ASN A 39 -6.28 -15.11 5.13
C ASN A 39 -4.79 -15.47 5.17
N ALA A 40 -3.97 -14.74 5.92
CA ALA A 40 -2.51 -14.94 5.90
C ALA A 40 -1.99 -16.16 6.70
N ILE A 41 -2.86 -16.97 7.28
CA ILE A 41 -2.49 -18.28 7.85
C ILE A 41 -2.92 -19.44 6.93
N ALA A 42 -3.71 -19.19 5.88
CA ALA A 42 -4.01 -20.23 4.92
C ALA A 42 -2.71 -20.72 4.25
N PRO A 43 -2.47 -22.03 4.14
CA PRO A 43 -1.35 -22.55 3.37
C PRO A 43 -1.47 -22.02 1.94
N ALA A 44 -0.33 -21.61 1.39
CA ALA A 44 -0.23 -21.14 0.00
C ALA A 44 -0.47 -22.30 -0.97
N ASN A 45 -1.71 -22.70 -1.15
CA ASN A 45 -2.12 -23.66 -2.16
C ASN A 45 -3.58 -23.42 -2.57
N ALA A 46 -3.78 -22.42 -3.40
CA ALA A 46 -4.87 -22.37 -4.38
C ALA A 46 -4.51 -21.32 -5.43
N ALA A 47 -3.51 -21.57 -6.25
CA ALA A 47 -3.28 -20.83 -7.47
C ALA A 47 -3.52 -21.79 -8.62
N SER A 48 -4.71 -21.74 -9.21
CA SER A 48 -4.94 -22.19 -10.57
C SER A 48 -4.25 -21.19 -11.50
N ALA A 49 -3.05 -21.53 -11.97
CA ALA A 49 -2.41 -20.79 -13.04
C ALA A 49 -2.93 -21.31 -14.39
N PRO A 50 -3.31 -20.44 -15.35
CA PRO A 50 -3.46 -20.84 -16.73
C PRO A 50 -2.08 -21.09 -17.35
N ALA A 51 -1.96 -22.18 -18.08
CA ALA A 51 -0.79 -22.61 -18.80
C ALA A 51 -0.28 -21.54 -19.77
N VAL A 52 0.99 -21.16 -19.65
CA VAL A 52 1.75 -20.50 -20.71
C VAL A 52 2.81 -21.46 -21.20
N THR A 53 2.85 -21.61 -22.50
CA THR A 53 3.61 -22.60 -23.26
C THR A 53 5.13 -22.46 -23.14
N ALA A 54 5.76 -23.60 -22.96
CA ALA A 54 7.10 -24.08 -23.36
C ALA A 54 8.28 -23.10 -23.38
N GLY A 55 9.14 -23.29 -22.38
CA GLY A 55 10.53 -22.92 -22.39
C GLY A 55 11.22 -23.46 -21.16
N GLU A 56 11.99 -24.54 -21.32
CA GLU A 56 12.86 -25.28 -20.39
C GLU A 56 12.26 -25.84 -19.09
N PRO A 57 12.62 -27.11 -18.73
CA PRO A 57 12.02 -27.77 -17.56
C PRO A 57 12.57 -27.14 -16.27
N ALA A 58 11.76 -26.30 -15.65
CA ALA A 58 11.98 -25.85 -14.29
C ALA A 58 12.12 -27.09 -13.37
N LYS A 59 13.23 -27.14 -12.65
CA LYS A 59 13.49 -28.14 -11.60
C LYS A 59 12.26 -28.28 -10.73
N LYS A 60 11.65 -29.47 -10.74
CA LYS A 60 10.45 -29.82 -10.01
C LYS A 60 10.65 -29.41 -8.55
N ALA A 61 9.96 -28.38 -8.10
CA ALA A 61 9.96 -27.98 -6.70
C ALA A 61 9.32 -29.12 -5.91
N GLU A 62 10.06 -29.66 -4.94
CA GLU A 62 9.52 -30.64 -4.00
C GLU A 62 8.34 -29.99 -3.25
N PRO A 63 7.26 -30.75 -2.97
CA PRO A 63 6.14 -30.19 -2.22
C PRO A 63 6.63 -29.76 -0.83
N VAL A 64 6.56 -28.47 -0.55
CA VAL A 64 6.82 -27.93 0.79
C VAL A 64 5.73 -28.47 1.70
N VAL A 65 6.04 -29.46 2.51
CA VAL A 65 5.16 -29.96 3.57
C VAL A 65 5.14 -28.85 4.63
N LEU A 66 4.10 -28.04 4.60
CA LEU A 66 3.88 -27.03 5.62
C LEU A 66 3.60 -27.74 6.96
N ALA A 67 4.38 -27.41 7.99
CA ALA A 67 4.12 -27.88 9.33
C ALA A 67 2.68 -27.52 9.74
N PRO A 68 1.95 -28.40 10.42
CA PRO A 68 0.59 -28.10 10.88
C PRO A 68 0.64 -26.86 11.81
N VAL A 69 -0.17 -25.86 11.49
CA VAL A 69 -0.29 -24.66 12.34
C VAL A 69 -0.88 -25.07 13.69
N ASP A 70 -0.27 -24.64 14.80
CA ASP A 70 -0.80 -24.89 16.14
C ASP A 70 -2.26 -24.39 16.23
N PRO A 71 -3.21 -25.28 16.56
CA PRO A 71 -4.63 -24.90 16.66
C PRO A 71 -4.90 -23.79 17.68
N ASN A 72 -4.05 -23.62 18.70
CA ASN A 72 -4.17 -22.54 19.67
C ASN A 72 -3.72 -21.21 19.05
N ALA A 73 -2.61 -21.23 18.30
CA ALA A 73 -2.15 -20.06 17.56
C ALA A 73 -3.19 -19.62 16.53
N GLN A 74 -3.81 -20.55 15.79
CA GLN A 74 -4.88 -20.25 14.86
C GLN A 74 -6.07 -19.58 15.56
N ARG A 75 -6.55 -20.13 16.66
CA ARG A 75 -7.66 -19.56 17.43
C ARG A 75 -7.34 -18.17 17.99
N ALA A 76 -6.13 -17.99 18.50
CA ALA A 76 -5.67 -16.68 18.99
C ALA A 76 -5.62 -15.65 17.87
N TYR A 77 -5.16 -16.04 16.68
CA TYR A 77 -5.13 -15.16 15.51
C TYR A 77 -6.54 -14.79 15.04
N ASP A 78 -7.46 -15.76 14.96
CA ASP A 78 -8.86 -15.51 14.58
C ASP A 78 -9.54 -14.56 15.56
N ASN A 79 -9.21 -14.65 16.86
CA ASN A 79 -9.68 -13.71 17.88
C ASN A 79 -9.13 -12.30 17.63
N ALA A 80 -7.84 -12.18 17.34
CA ALA A 80 -7.22 -10.89 17.00
C ALA A 80 -7.87 -10.27 15.76
N LEU A 81 -8.13 -11.06 14.71
CA LEU A 81 -8.81 -10.58 13.50
C LEU A 81 -10.26 -10.14 13.78
N ARG A 82 -10.97 -10.83 14.67
CA ARG A 82 -12.31 -10.40 15.10
C ARG A 82 -12.25 -9.07 15.86
N ALA A 83 -11.26 -8.87 16.72
CA ALA A 83 -11.05 -7.60 17.41
C ALA A 83 -10.75 -6.46 16.41
N LEU A 84 -9.90 -6.69 15.38
CA LEU A 84 -9.63 -5.72 14.33
C LEU A 84 -10.91 -5.32 13.57
N ARG A 85 -11.72 -6.30 13.14
CA ARG A 85 -12.99 -6.03 12.44
C ARG A 85 -14.00 -5.28 13.29
N ALA A 86 -13.94 -5.47 14.62
CA ALA A 86 -14.79 -4.78 15.59
C ALA A 86 -14.24 -3.40 16.01
N GLY A 87 -13.11 -2.95 15.44
CA GLY A 87 -12.46 -1.68 15.80
C GLY A 87 -11.80 -1.66 17.18
N ARG A 88 -11.64 -2.84 17.82
CA ARG A 88 -10.99 -2.97 19.13
C ARG A 88 -9.46 -3.07 18.95
N HIS A 89 -8.85 -1.96 18.56
CA HIS A 89 -7.45 -1.91 18.12
C HIS A 89 -6.46 -2.30 19.23
N ASP A 90 -6.67 -1.86 20.47
CA ASP A 90 -5.79 -2.17 21.60
C ASP A 90 -5.78 -3.67 21.95
N GLU A 91 -6.98 -4.29 21.93
CA GLU A 91 -7.14 -5.73 22.15
C GLU A 91 -6.44 -6.52 21.03
N ALA A 92 -6.64 -6.10 19.79
CA ALA A 92 -5.99 -6.72 18.63
C ALA A 92 -4.48 -6.57 18.69
N GLU A 93 -3.95 -5.39 19.00
CA GLU A 93 -2.51 -5.16 19.13
C GLU A 93 -1.90 -6.07 20.19
N LYS A 94 -2.52 -6.17 21.37
CA LYS A 94 -2.05 -7.05 22.46
C LYS A 94 -2.02 -8.51 22.02
N ALA A 95 -3.10 -9.00 21.39
CA ALA A 95 -3.19 -10.38 20.92
C ALA A 95 -2.16 -10.69 19.82
N LEU A 96 -2.00 -9.78 18.85
CA LEU A 96 -1.04 -9.94 17.76
C LEU A 96 0.40 -9.91 18.28
N LYS A 97 0.73 -9.02 19.24
CA LYS A 97 2.05 -9.00 19.90
C LYS A 97 2.36 -10.31 20.61
N ALA A 98 1.41 -10.86 21.34
CA ALA A 98 1.58 -12.17 22.01
C ALA A 98 1.86 -13.27 20.97
N LEU A 99 1.13 -13.26 19.84
CA LEU A 99 1.36 -14.22 18.76
C LEU A 99 2.72 -14.07 18.10
N THR A 100 3.20 -12.85 17.84
CA THR A 100 4.52 -12.63 17.23
C THR A 100 5.67 -13.01 18.17
N GLN A 101 5.43 -13.07 19.47
CA GLN A 101 6.41 -13.55 20.46
C GLN A 101 6.43 -15.08 20.56
N SER A 102 5.25 -15.72 20.59
CA SER A 102 5.15 -17.17 20.71
C SER A 102 5.37 -17.92 19.39
N HIS A 103 5.03 -17.30 18.26
CA HIS A 103 5.11 -17.86 16.92
C HIS A 103 5.68 -16.81 15.94
N PRO A 104 6.99 -16.51 16.02
CA PRO A 104 7.64 -15.49 15.21
C PRO A 104 7.71 -15.84 13.72
N ASP A 105 7.53 -17.08 13.37
CA ASP A 105 7.46 -17.64 12.01
C ASP A 105 6.12 -17.42 11.30
N LEU A 106 5.09 -16.95 12.01
CA LEU A 106 3.80 -16.63 11.42
C LEU A 106 3.80 -15.21 10.83
N GLY A 107 3.84 -15.07 9.50
CA GLY A 107 3.83 -13.77 8.81
C GLY A 107 2.56 -12.97 9.03
N GLY A 108 1.39 -13.62 9.15
CA GLY A 108 0.09 -12.94 9.29
C GLY A 108 -0.03 -12.02 10.51
N PRO A 109 0.32 -12.45 11.73
CA PRO A 109 0.34 -11.60 12.91
C PRO A 109 1.25 -10.37 12.76
N HIS A 110 2.45 -10.53 12.21
CA HIS A 110 3.37 -9.43 11.91
C HIS A 110 2.78 -8.44 10.90
N ALA A 111 2.15 -8.95 9.82
CA ALA A 111 1.54 -8.11 8.80
C ALA A 111 0.39 -7.27 9.36
N ASN A 112 -0.49 -7.87 10.17
CA ASN A 112 -1.60 -7.14 10.79
C ASN A 112 -1.12 -6.12 11.83
N LEU A 113 -0.07 -6.39 12.60
CA LEU A 113 0.57 -5.39 13.46
C LEU A 113 1.12 -4.22 12.62
N GLY A 114 1.78 -4.51 11.50
CA GLY A 114 2.29 -3.46 10.62
C GLY A 114 1.19 -2.57 10.07
N ILE A 115 0.06 -3.15 9.65
CA ILE A 115 -1.10 -2.39 9.19
C ILE A 115 -1.68 -1.53 10.32
N LEU A 116 -1.81 -2.10 11.51
CA LEU A 116 -2.33 -1.40 12.68
C LEU A 116 -1.44 -0.22 13.07
N TYR A 117 -0.11 -0.41 13.08
CA TYR A 117 0.86 0.67 13.34
C TYR A 117 0.79 1.77 12.28
N ARG A 118 0.63 1.43 10.99
CA ARG A 118 0.44 2.45 9.95
C ARG A 118 -0.81 3.27 10.19
N GLN A 119 -1.93 2.64 10.55
CA GLN A 119 -3.18 3.34 10.86
C GLN A 119 -3.03 4.27 12.07
N ALA A 120 -2.21 3.89 13.05
CA ALA A 120 -1.87 4.71 14.21
C ALA A 120 -0.78 5.78 13.93
N GLY A 121 -0.28 5.90 12.68
CA GLY A 121 0.80 6.83 12.33
C GLY A 121 2.20 6.42 12.79
N LYS A 122 2.34 5.23 13.39
CA LYS A 122 3.63 4.67 13.86
C LYS A 122 4.36 4.03 12.68
N LEU A 123 4.87 4.88 11.76
CA LEU A 123 5.42 4.41 10.48
C LEU A 123 6.69 3.56 10.63
N PRO A 124 7.66 3.89 11.50
CA PRO A 124 8.84 3.04 11.72
C PRO A 124 8.47 1.64 12.21
N GLU A 125 7.55 1.55 13.18
CA GLU A 125 7.09 0.28 13.73
C GLU A 125 6.29 -0.53 12.69
N SER A 126 5.53 0.16 11.84
CA SER A 126 4.81 -0.45 10.73
C SER A 126 5.76 -1.12 9.74
N VAL A 127 6.80 -0.41 9.30
CA VAL A 127 7.81 -0.95 8.38
C VAL A 127 8.51 -2.14 9.02
N ALA A 128 8.97 -2.02 10.26
CA ALA A 128 9.67 -3.11 10.96
C ALA A 128 8.81 -4.37 11.13
N ALA A 129 7.51 -4.20 11.42
CA ALA A 129 6.59 -5.33 11.54
C ALA A 129 6.35 -6.01 10.18
N LEU A 130 6.21 -5.23 9.10
CA LEU A 130 6.00 -5.76 7.76
C LEU A 130 7.26 -6.41 7.17
N GLU A 131 8.45 -5.93 7.51
CA GLU A 131 9.72 -6.60 7.18
C GLU A 131 9.78 -7.99 7.82
N LYS A 132 9.35 -8.12 9.09
CA LYS A 132 9.23 -9.44 9.74
C LYS A 132 8.19 -10.34 9.07
N ALA A 133 7.05 -9.77 8.64
CA ALA A 133 6.04 -10.51 7.90
C ALA A 133 6.59 -11.09 6.58
N VAL A 134 7.33 -10.26 5.84
CA VAL A 134 7.98 -10.68 4.59
C VAL A 134 9.07 -11.72 4.85
N ALA A 135 9.86 -11.57 5.91
CA ALA A 135 10.88 -12.55 6.29
C ALA A 135 10.28 -13.91 6.66
N ALA A 136 9.16 -13.92 7.40
CA ALA A 136 8.44 -15.13 7.78
C ALA A 136 7.72 -15.80 6.59
N SER A 137 7.27 -15.01 5.60
CA SER A 137 6.51 -15.53 4.45
C SER A 137 6.88 -14.78 3.15
N PRO A 138 8.07 -15.04 2.59
CA PRO A 138 8.64 -14.23 1.50
C PRO A 138 7.91 -14.39 0.15
N GLN A 139 7.08 -15.43 0.01
CA GLN A 139 6.29 -15.66 -1.21
C GLN A 139 4.88 -15.04 -1.16
N GLN A 140 4.55 -14.30 -0.10
CA GLN A 140 3.25 -13.65 0.04
C GLN A 140 3.24 -12.26 -0.60
N ALA A 141 2.71 -12.16 -1.83
CA ALA A 141 2.59 -10.90 -2.56
C ALA A 141 1.91 -9.79 -1.74
N LEU A 142 0.89 -10.16 -0.95
CA LEU A 142 0.17 -9.25 -0.08
C LEU A 142 1.09 -8.55 0.93
N PHE A 143 2.04 -9.27 1.54
CA PHE A 143 2.94 -8.68 2.55
C PHE A 143 3.91 -7.70 1.91
N HIS A 144 4.44 -8.00 0.73
CA HIS A 144 5.27 -7.07 -0.04
C HIS A 144 4.49 -5.80 -0.42
N ASN A 145 3.24 -5.93 -0.85
CA ASN A 145 2.41 -4.77 -1.14
C ASN A 145 2.17 -3.91 0.12
N GLN A 146 1.84 -4.53 1.26
CA GLN A 146 1.65 -3.79 2.52
C GLN A 146 2.93 -3.12 3.00
N LEU A 147 4.09 -3.77 2.84
CA LEU A 147 5.40 -3.19 3.13
C LEU A 147 5.66 -1.96 2.24
N GLY A 148 5.42 -2.07 0.94
CA GLY A 148 5.55 -0.95 0.01
C GLY A 148 4.67 0.25 0.39
N ILE A 149 3.43 0.01 0.83
CA ILE A 149 2.52 1.07 1.29
C ILE A 149 3.09 1.78 2.53
N SER A 150 3.62 1.03 3.51
CA SER A 150 4.19 1.60 4.73
C SER A 150 5.51 2.33 4.46
N GLN A 151 6.36 1.78 3.60
CA GLN A 151 7.61 2.43 3.16
C GLN A 151 7.33 3.72 2.39
N ARG A 152 6.33 3.74 1.50
CA ARG A 152 5.90 4.98 0.83
C ARG A 152 5.42 6.03 1.82
N ALA A 153 4.60 5.64 2.79
CA ALA A 153 4.13 6.53 3.86
C ALA A 153 5.29 7.08 4.71
N ALA A 154 6.33 6.28 4.92
CA ALA A 154 7.56 6.65 5.63
C ALA A 154 8.57 7.44 4.77
N GLY A 155 8.24 7.80 3.52
CA GLY A 155 9.14 8.51 2.60
C GLY A 155 10.25 7.64 2.00
N GLN A 156 10.24 6.32 2.20
CA GLN A 156 11.23 5.38 1.70
C GLN A 156 10.88 4.93 0.27
N PHE A 157 10.82 5.86 -0.67
CA PHE A 157 10.23 5.64 -2.00
C PHE A 157 10.91 4.55 -2.82
N GLN A 158 12.24 4.44 -2.78
CA GLN A 158 12.95 3.40 -3.53
C GLN A 158 12.69 2.00 -2.96
N LYS A 159 12.64 1.86 -1.63
CA LYS A 159 12.26 0.60 -0.97
C LYS A 159 10.81 0.23 -1.30
N ALA A 160 9.90 1.21 -1.29
CA ALA A 160 8.51 1.00 -1.65
C ALA A 160 8.37 0.49 -3.09
N ARG A 161 9.14 1.04 -4.04
CA ARG A 161 9.19 0.55 -5.42
C ARG A 161 9.56 -0.92 -5.48
N THR A 162 10.69 -1.29 -4.88
CA THR A 162 11.15 -2.68 -4.84
C THR A 162 10.12 -3.62 -4.22
N ALA A 163 9.45 -3.19 -3.14
CA ALA A 163 8.42 -3.99 -2.50
C ALA A 163 7.19 -4.20 -3.41
N TYR A 164 6.71 -3.17 -4.11
CA TYR A 164 5.60 -3.31 -5.05
C TYR A 164 5.98 -4.16 -6.27
N GLU A 165 7.17 -3.98 -6.83
CA GLU A 165 7.69 -4.80 -7.93
C GLU A 165 7.74 -6.26 -7.51
N ARG A 166 8.23 -6.57 -6.32
CA ARG A 166 8.25 -7.93 -5.81
C ARG A 166 6.85 -8.52 -5.61
N ALA A 167 5.87 -7.73 -5.17
CA ALA A 167 4.48 -8.17 -5.08
C ALA A 167 3.89 -8.53 -6.45
N ILE A 168 4.22 -7.74 -7.49
CA ILE A 168 3.79 -7.98 -8.88
C ILE A 168 4.45 -9.22 -9.49
N GLU A 169 5.73 -9.46 -9.18
CA GLU A 169 6.45 -10.68 -9.61
C GLU A 169 5.85 -11.95 -8.99
N LEU A 170 5.47 -11.88 -7.71
CA LEU A 170 4.89 -13.01 -6.98
C LEU A 170 3.46 -13.32 -7.43
N ASP A 171 2.68 -12.31 -7.78
CA ASP A 171 1.32 -12.45 -8.28
C ASP A 171 1.04 -11.39 -9.36
N ALA A 172 1.18 -11.78 -10.62
CA ALA A 172 0.97 -10.90 -11.76
C ALA A 172 -0.50 -10.44 -11.92
N ASN A 173 -1.46 -11.14 -11.27
CA ASN A 173 -2.88 -10.81 -11.28
C ASN A 173 -3.31 -9.93 -10.10
N TYR A 174 -2.40 -9.65 -9.18
CA TYR A 174 -2.67 -8.77 -8.05
C TYR A 174 -2.64 -7.30 -8.48
N ALA A 175 -3.79 -6.72 -8.76
CA ALA A 175 -3.90 -5.37 -9.31
C ALA A 175 -3.44 -4.26 -8.33
N ALA A 176 -3.61 -4.44 -7.01
CA ALA A 176 -3.32 -3.39 -6.04
C ALA A 176 -1.85 -2.90 -6.05
N PRO A 177 -0.80 -3.74 -6.08
CA PRO A 177 0.58 -3.25 -6.17
C PRO A 177 0.87 -2.56 -7.51
N VAL A 178 0.19 -2.93 -8.61
CA VAL A 178 0.33 -2.22 -9.90
C VAL A 178 -0.16 -0.79 -9.77
N LEU A 179 -1.34 -0.57 -9.17
CA LEU A 179 -1.86 0.76 -8.89
C LEU A 179 -0.95 1.54 -7.94
N ASN A 180 -0.52 0.91 -6.83
CA ASN A 180 0.34 1.57 -5.84
C ASN A 180 1.69 1.99 -6.43
N LEU A 181 2.26 1.18 -7.33
CA LEU A 181 3.48 1.51 -8.06
C LEU A 181 3.25 2.64 -9.06
N GLY A 182 2.10 2.67 -9.74
CA GLY A 182 1.69 3.78 -10.59
C GLY A 182 1.62 5.10 -9.82
N ILE A 183 0.93 5.12 -8.68
CA ILE A 183 0.84 6.27 -7.79
C ILE A 183 2.23 6.70 -7.28
N LEU A 184 3.09 5.75 -6.94
CA LEU A 184 4.46 6.04 -6.49
C LEU A 184 5.27 6.76 -7.60
N ASN A 185 5.18 6.28 -8.83
CA ASN A 185 5.90 6.88 -9.96
C ASN A 185 5.35 8.27 -10.32
N ASP A 186 4.01 8.45 -10.30
CA ASP A 186 3.38 9.74 -10.61
C ASP A 186 3.69 10.81 -9.56
N LEU A 187 3.51 10.50 -8.27
CA LEU A 187 3.52 11.51 -7.21
C LEU A 187 4.87 11.71 -6.51
N TYR A 188 5.76 10.72 -6.54
CA TYR A 188 6.96 10.74 -5.72
C TYR A 188 8.26 10.52 -6.49
N LEU A 189 8.21 9.83 -7.64
CA LEU A 189 9.39 9.54 -8.44
C LEU A 189 9.47 10.39 -9.72
N ALA A 190 8.42 11.13 -10.03
CA ALA A 190 8.27 11.96 -11.23
C ALA A 190 8.49 11.19 -12.56
N ASP A 191 8.24 9.88 -12.56
CA ASP A 191 8.30 9.03 -13.76
C ASP A 191 6.90 8.90 -14.36
N ASN A 192 6.49 9.94 -15.07
CA ASN A 192 5.17 10.06 -15.66
C ASN A 192 4.89 8.97 -16.72
N ALA A 193 5.92 8.56 -17.48
CA ALA A 193 5.78 7.52 -18.50
C ALA A 193 5.47 6.18 -17.86
N ARG A 194 6.24 5.81 -16.84
CA ARG A 194 6.04 4.56 -16.10
C ARG A 194 4.72 4.56 -15.33
N ALA A 195 4.34 5.68 -14.74
CA ALA A 195 3.06 5.82 -14.05
C ALA A 195 1.88 5.55 -14.99
N LEU A 196 1.92 6.11 -16.21
CA LEU A 196 0.88 5.91 -17.21
C LEU A 196 0.76 4.45 -17.66
N GLU A 197 1.88 3.77 -17.94
CA GLU A 197 1.90 2.33 -18.26
C GLU A 197 1.24 1.50 -17.16
N LEU A 198 1.52 1.82 -15.89
CA LEU A 198 0.99 1.11 -14.74
C LEU A 198 -0.51 1.37 -14.54
N TYR A 199 -0.98 2.60 -14.76
CA TYR A 199 -2.41 2.91 -14.73
C TYR A 199 -3.15 2.19 -15.85
N ASP A 200 -2.63 2.18 -17.08
CA ASP A 200 -3.24 1.48 -18.21
C ASP A 200 -3.27 -0.05 -17.93
N ARG A 201 -2.20 -0.61 -17.36
CA ARG A 201 -2.16 -2.02 -16.92
C ARG A 201 -3.21 -2.31 -15.84
N TYR A 202 -3.31 -1.49 -14.80
CA TYR A 202 -4.31 -1.63 -13.74
C TYR A 202 -5.73 -1.58 -14.31
N MET A 203 -6.01 -0.65 -15.20
CA MET A 203 -7.31 -0.53 -15.86
C MET A 203 -7.64 -1.78 -16.68
N ALA A 204 -6.68 -2.34 -17.40
CA ALA A 204 -6.86 -3.60 -18.12
C ALA A 204 -7.19 -4.76 -17.17
N MET A 205 -6.50 -4.87 -16.04
CA MET A 205 -6.71 -5.91 -15.03
C MET A 205 -8.09 -5.81 -14.35
N THR A 206 -8.62 -4.59 -14.18
CA THR A 206 -9.87 -4.33 -13.46
C THR A 206 -11.09 -4.12 -14.37
N GLY A 207 -10.92 -4.33 -15.68
CA GLY A 207 -11.98 -4.16 -16.67
C GLY A 207 -12.39 -2.70 -16.91
N GLY A 208 -11.48 -1.76 -16.68
CA GLY A 208 -11.64 -0.35 -17.03
C GLY A 208 -12.64 0.44 -16.18
N LYS A 209 -13.07 -0.09 -15.04
CA LYS A 209 -14.19 0.49 -14.26
C LYS A 209 -13.80 1.53 -13.23
N ASP A 210 -12.50 1.75 -13.00
CA ASP A 210 -12.03 2.72 -12.01
C ASP A 210 -11.94 4.12 -12.62
N ALA A 211 -13.01 4.89 -12.45
CA ALA A 211 -13.12 6.25 -12.99
C ALA A 211 -12.06 7.21 -12.41
N ALA A 212 -11.58 6.99 -11.19
CA ALA A 212 -10.55 7.82 -10.59
C ALA A 212 -9.21 7.61 -11.28
N VAL A 213 -8.82 6.35 -11.51
CA VAL A 213 -7.58 6.02 -12.22
C VAL A 213 -7.64 6.46 -13.69
N ALA A 214 -8.79 6.30 -14.37
CA ALA A 214 -8.99 6.81 -15.72
C ALA A 214 -8.78 8.33 -15.81
N LYS A 215 -9.28 9.07 -14.83
CA LYS A 215 -9.07 10.52 -14.72
C LYS A 215 -7.59 10.85 -14.50
N TRP A 216 -6.90 10.18 -13.58
CA TRP A 216 -5.46 10.40 -13.33
C TRP A 216 -4.62 10.13 -14.57
N ALA A 217 -4.88 9.02 -15.29
CA ALA A 217 -4.20 8.72 -16.54
C ALA A 217 -4.41 9.82 -17.60
N THR A 218 -5.63 10.37 -17.70
CA THR A 218 -5.94 11.47 -18.61
C THR A 218 -5.23 12.76 -18.21
N GLU A 219 -5.24 13.10 -16.93
CA GLU A 219 -4.53 14.29 -16.41
C GLU A 219 -3.02 14.17 -16.63
N LEU A 220 -2.47 12.98 -16.44
CA LEU A 220 -1.05 12.71 -16.65
C LEU A 220 -0.66 12.85 -18.13
N LYS A 221 -1.48 12.32 -19.06
CA LYS A 221 -1.30 12.50 -20.53
C LYS A 221 -1.31 13.97 -20.95
N ASN A 222 -2.11 14.79 -20.28
CA ASN A 222 -2.26 16.22 -20.58
C ASN A 222 -1.27 17.12 -19.82
N ARG A 223 -0.49 16.55 -18.90
CA ARG A 223 0.51 17.30 -18.11
C ARG A 223 1.63 17.79 -19.03
N LYS A 224 1.74 19.10 -19.21
CA LYS A 224 2.85 19.67 -19.99
C LYS A 224 4.17 19.37 -19.29
N PRO A 225 5.23 19.01 -20.03
CA PRO A 225 6.56 18.83 -19.44
C PRO A 225 6.97 20.11 -18.71
N ASP A 226 7.45 19.94 -17.47
CA ASP A 226 7.85 21.04 -16.62
C ASP A 226 9.07 21.74 -17.26
N LYS A 227 8.90 23.02 -17.67
CA LYS A 227 9.96 23.79 -18.34
C LYS A 227 11.23 23.97 -17.50
N LEU A 228 11.17 23.63 -16.20
CA LEU A 228 12.31 23.75 -15.29
C LEU A 228 13.31 22.59 -15.41
N LEU A 229 12.87 21.41 -15.85
CA LEU A 229 13.77 20.25 -16.01
C LEU A 229 14.56 20.27 -17.32
N THR A 230 14.01 20.84 -18.38
CA THR A 230 14.67 20.95 -19.70
C THR A 230 15.85 21.93 -19.72
N LYS A 231 15.96 22.82 -18.71
CA LYS A 231 17.07 23.79 -18.62
C LYS A 231 18.35 23.21 -18.00
N LYS A 232 18.26 22.06 -17.34
CA LYS A 232 19.41 21.40 -16.69
C LYS A 232 20.18 20.42 -17.59
N GLU A 233 19.59 20.02 -18.72
CA GLU A 233 20.25 19.16 -19.71
C GLU A 233 20.99 19.95 -20.82
N GLN A 234 20.88 21.29 -20.82
CA GLN A 234 21.53 22.14 -21.82
C GLN A 234 22.64 23.05 -21.24
N SER A 235 23.10 22.78 -20.02
CA SER A 235 24.24 23.45 -19.37
C SER A 235 25.30 22.47 -18.96
#